data_f6dc3cfc7b2df58269bd28548e2f13e0
#
_entry.id   f6dc3cfc7b2df58269bd28548e2f13e0
#
_cell.length_a   1.000
_cell.length_b   1.000
_cell.length_c   1.000
_cell.angle_alpha   90.00
_cell.angle_beta   90.00
_cell.angle_gamma   90.00
#
_symmetry.space_group_name_H-M   'P 1'
#
loop_
_entity.id
_entity.type
_entity.pdbx_description
1 polymer ?
#
loop_
_entity_poly.entity_id
_entity_poly.type
_entity_poly.pdbx_seq_one_letter_code
_entity_poly.pdbx_strand_id
1 'polypeptide(L)'
;MSRHTQGAVLGHVIGAIGEADFAAVTARSVLDWLDFDLATVVVHRRDAKPALMFDNFDSAGGTQGVRNYVSVTHCLNPVLQFFNRPGVFRARDFRIGGQGIGAGLRRYLIENPDEELGYRTVGWPQRLEEIGLYFEACHGVVELGVYRERGARGLSANRLHELEVLRAPIAAAFERQWTLFGRLPQRSRAEPKPQLSRREHEVTGLLLSGCGSEAIALRLGISCHTVKDHRKQIFRKLGVGTLAELFALYRERD
;
A
#
# COMPACT_ATOMS: atom_id res chain seq x y z
N MET A 1 -23.18 21.02 4.85
CA MET A 1 -23.97 20.39 3.77
C MET A 1 -22.99 19.91 2.72
N SER A 2 -22.82 18.62 2.58
CA SER A 2 -21.88 18.02 1.60
C SER A 2 -22.25 18.46 0.18
N ARG A 3 -21.34 19.15 -0.49
CA ARG A 3 -21.54 19.67 -1.87
C ARG A 3 -21.39 18.57 -2.94
N HIS A 4 -21.10 17.33 -2.56
CA HIS A 4 -20.83 16.27 -3.50
C HIS A 4 -21.93 15.21 -3.45
N THR A 5 -22.60 15.01 -4.57
CA THR A 5 -23.54 13.92 -4.79
C THR A 5 -22.78 12.70 -5.34
N GLN A 6 -23.38 11.50 -5.27
CA GLN A 6 -22.85 10.30 -5.95
C GLN A 6 -22.54 10.55 -7.44
N GLY A 7 -23.41 11.33 -8.12
CA GLY A 7 -23.21 11.73 -9.51
C GLY A 7 -21.94 12.56 -9.72
N ALA A 8 -21.61 13.46 -8.78
CA ALA A 8 -20.36 14.23 -8.86
C ALA A 8 -19.14 13.34 -8.66
N VAL A 9 -19.18 12.38 -7.72
CA VAL A 9 -18.09 11.39 -7.56
C VAL A 9 -17.86 10.64 -8.88
N LEU A 10 -18.92 10.11 -9.49
CA LEU A 10 -18.82 9.39 -10.76
C LEU A 10 -18.31 10.28 -11.88
N GLY A 11 -18.76 11.54 -11.94
CA GLY A 11 -18.27 12.51 -12.92
C GLY A 11 -16.75 12.71 -12.83
N HIS A 12 -16.22 12.87 -11.61
CA HIS A 12 -14.77 13.00 -11.41
C HIS A 12 -14.02 11.72 -11.76
N VAL A 13 -14.53 10.54 -11.32
CA VAL A 13 -13.91 9.25 -11.61
C VAL A 13 -13.85 8.98 -13.11
N ILE A 14 -14.94 9.19 -13.82
CA ILE A 14 -15.01 8.99 -15.28
C ILE A 14 -14.12 9.99 -16.02
N GLY A 15 -14.15 11.26 -15.61
CA GLY A 15 -13.33 12.31 -16.20
C GLY A 15 -11.82 12.12 -16.02
N ALA A 16 -11.42 11.37 -14.99
CA ALA A 16 -10.02 11.06 -14.73
C ALA A 16 -9.51 9.80 -15.45
N ILE A 17 -10.38 9.06 -16.15
CA ILE A 17 -9.92 7.90 -16.94
C ILE A 17 -8.95 8.37 -18.00
N GLY A 18 -7.76 7.83 -18.00
CA GLY A 18 -6.68 8.23 -18.89
C GLY A 18 -5.61 9.06 -18.23
N GLU A 19 -5.90 9.66 -17.11
CA GLU A 19 -4.96 10.53 -16.41
C GLU A 19 -4.02 9.75 -15.47
N ALA A 20 -2.83 10.30 -15.28
CA ALA A 20 -1.81 9.70 -14.43
C ALA A 20 -2.21 9.67 -12.94
N ASP A 21 -3.07 10.55 -12.50
CA ASP A 21 -3.54 10.69 -11.14
C ASP A 21 -4.93 10.09 -10.89
N PHE A 22 -5.42 9.25 -11.81
CA PHE A 22 -6.74 8.59 -11.74
C PHE A 22 -7.07 8.03 -10.35
N ALA A 23 -6.14 7.27 -9.74
CA ALA A 23 -6.34 6.69 -8.42
C ALA A 23 -6.47 7.78 -7.33
N ALA A 24 -5.69 8.86 -7.44
CA ALA A 24 -5.74 9.99 -6.52
C ALA A 24 -7.05 10.76 -6.63
N VAL A 25 -7.51 11.04 -7.86
CA VAL A 25 -8.78 11.72 -8.12
C VAL A 25 -9.94 10.89 -7.59
N THR A 26 -9.93 9.57 -7.86
CA THR A 26 -10.97 8.66 -7.35
C THR A 26 -11.02 8.69 -5.83
N ALA A 27 -9.88 8.50 -5.16
CA ALA A 27 -9.80 8.49 -3.71
C ALA A 27 -10.29 9.81 -3.09
N ARG A 28 -9.80 10.94 -3.60
CA ARG A 28 -10.20 12.28 -3.12
C ARG A 28 -11.69 12.54 -3.31
N SER A 29 -12.26 12.14 -4.44
CA SER A 29 -13.70 12.31 -4.69
C SER A 29 -14.55 11.52 -3.69
N VAL A 30 -14.11 10.33 -3.30
CA VAL A 30 -14.78 9.52 -2.28
C VAL A 30 -14.58 10.14 -0.88
N LEU A 31 -13.38 10.62 -0.55
CA LEU A 31 -13.09 11.33 0.71
C LEU A 31 -13.99 12.53 0.89
N ASP A 32 -14.01 13.42 -0.09
CA ASP A 32 -14.81 14.66 -0.05
C ASP A 32 -16.31 14.37 0.10
N TRP A 33 -16.78 13.30 -0.56
CA TRP A 33 -18.19 12.92 -0.50
C TRP A 33 -18.56 12.29 0.84
N LEU A 34 -17.66 11.47 1.45
CA LEU A 34 -17.93 10.81 2.73
C LEU A 34 -17.58 11.67 3.95
N ASP A 35 -16.87 12.77 3.79
CA ASP A 35 -16.30 13.59 4.86
C ASP A 35 -15.24 12.75 5.67
N PHE A 36 -14.28 12.22 4.93
CA PHE A 36 -13.12 11.48 5.44
C PHE A 36 -11.84 12.20 5.05
N ASP A 37 -10.75 11.98 5.81
CA ASP A 37 -9.52 12.78 5.70
C ASP A 37 -8.40 12.05 4.94
N LEU A 38 -8.30 10.74 5.15
CA LEU A 38 -7.20 9.93 4.64
C LEU A 38 -7.72 8.80 3.74
N ALA A 39 -6.93 8.45 2.74
CA ALA A 39 -7.23 7.31 1.88
C ALA A 39 -5.99 6.56 1.44
N THR A 40 -6.19 5.27 1.14
CA THR A 40 -5.27 4.44 0.38
C THR A 40 -5.99 3.81 -0.81
N VAL A 41 -5.28 3.63 -1.91
CA VAL A 41 -5.69 2.76 -3.02
C VAL A 41 -4.61 1.73 -3.24
N VAL A 42 -4.93 0.48 -3.00
CA VAL A 42 -3.98 -0.64 -3.08
C VAL A 42 -4.55 -1.73 -3.98
N VAL A 43 -3.75 -2.26 -4.88
CA VAL A 43 -4.11 -3.43 -5.70
C VAL A 43 -3.43 -4.66 -5.13
N HIS A 44 -4.23 -5.63 -4.70
CA HIS A 44 -3.78 -6.90 -4.15
C HIS A 44 -3.86 -7.99 -5.22
N ARG A 45 -2.78 -8.74 -5.40
CA ARG A 45 -2.71 -9.90 -6.29
C ARG A 45 -2.25 -11.12 -5.50
N ARG A 46 -2.71 -12.31 -5.88
CA ARG A 46 -2.40 -13.55 -5.13
C ARG A 46 -0.91 -13.83 -5.03
N ASP A 47 -0.18 -13.60 -6.13
CA ASP A 47 1.21 -14.04 -6.27
C ASP A 47 2.20 -12.87 -6.37
N ALA A 48 1.78 -11.67 -5.95
CA ALA A 48 2.60 -10.48 -6.00
C ALA A 48 2.42 -9.63 -4.76
N LYS A 49 3.42 -8.80 -4.46
CA LYS A 49 3.28 -7.76 -3.42
C LYS A 49 2.17 -6.78 -3.82
N PRO A 50 1.40 -6.28 -2.85
CA PRO A 50 0.42 -5.25 -3.11
C PRO A 50 1.04 -4.02 -3.78
N ALA A 51 0.34 -3.47 -4.76
CA ALA A 51 0.75 -2.26 -5.44
C ALA A 51 0.00 -1.05 -4.87
N LEU A 52 0.72 -0.14 -4.23
CA LEU A 52 0.17 1.13 -3.74
C LEU A 52 -0.02 2.08 -4.92
N MET A 53 -1.27 2.47 -5.17
CA MET A 53 -1.63 3.39 -6.25
C MET A 53 -1.76 4.83 -5.75
N PHE A 54 -2.25 4.99 -4.53
CA PHE A 54 -2.43 6.29 -3.88
C PHE A 54 -2.43 6.14 -2.37
N ASP A 55 -1.90 7.12 -1.68
CA ASP A 55 -2.12 7.45 -0.27
C ASP A 55 -1.93 8.95 -0.04
N ASN A 56 -2.50 9.48 1.03
CA ASN A 56 -2.27 10.85 1.53
C ASN A 56 -1.90 10.87 3.02
N PHE A 57 -1.38 9.77 3.54
CA PHE A 57 -1.05 9.59 4.95
C PHE A 57 0.17 10.41 5.43
N ASP A 58 0.93 11.01 4.52
CA ASP A 58 2.04 11.91 4.86
C ASP A 58 1.57 13.12 5.68
N SER A 59 0.39 13.64 5.39
CA SER A 59 -0.23 14.75 6.14
C SER A 59 -0.51 14.42 7.61
N ALA A 60 -0.70 13.15 7.93
CA ALA A 60 -0.97 12.65 9.28
C ALA A 60 0.24 11.90 9.90
N GLY A 61 1.43 12.00 9.31
CA GLY A 61 2.63 11.29 9.77
C GLY A 61 2.55 9.76 9.59
N GLY A 62 1.61 9.25 8.80
CA GLY A 62 1.31 7.84 8.63
C GLY A 62 2.11 7.10 7.55
N THR A 63 3.06 7.76 6.89
CA THR A 63 3.84 7.18 5.77
C THR A 63 4.48 5.84 6.12
N GLN A 64 5.05 5.69 7.33
CA GLN A 64 5.66 4.43 7.74
C GLN A 64 4.60 3.33 7.93
N GLY A 65 3.41 3.67 8.39
CA GLY A 65 2.29 2.75 8.52
C GLY A 65 1.86 2.18 7.18
N VAL A 66 1.70 3.04 6.17
CA VAL A 66 1.35 2.61 4.79
C VAL A 66 2.44 1.69 4.23
N ARG A 67 3.72 2.01 4.42
CA ARG A 67 4.84 1.13 4.00
C ARG A 67 4.77 -0.24 4.68
N ASN A 68 4.55 -0.27 5.99
CA ASN A 68 4.43 -1.51 6.75
C ASN A 68 3.19 -2.32 6.32
N TYR A 69 2.08 -1.64 6.03
CA TYR A 69 0.87 -2.28 5.52
C TYR A 69 1.15 -2.98 4.19
N VAL A 70 1.59 -2.25 3.19
CA VAL A 70 1.83 -2.80 1.84
C VAL A 70 2.91 -3.89 1.84
N SER A 71 3.94 -3.75 2.69
CA SER A 71 5.05 -4.70 2.71
C SER A 71 4.76 -5.97 3.53
N VAL A 72 3.94 -5.88 4.59
CA VAL A 72 3.85 -6.94 5.60
C VAL A 72 2.42 -7.17 6.09
N THR A 73 1.76 -6.13 6.66
CA THR A 73 0.55 -6.37 7.47
C THR A 73 -0.73 -6.49 6.66
N HIS A 74 -0.69 -6.25 5.34
CA HIS A 74 -1.84 -6.50 4.45
C HIS A 74 -2.38 -7.93 4.53
N CYS A 75 -1.51 -8.92 4.82
CA CYS A 75 -1.92 -10.30 5.00
C CYS A 75 -2.85 -10.53 6.20
N LEU A 76 -2.93 -9.57 7.12
CA LEU A 76 -3.83 -9.57 8.27
C LEU A 76 -5.16 -8.86 7.99
N ASN A 77 -5.31 -8.23 6.82
CA ASN A 77 -6.56 -7.60 6.46
C ASN A 77 -7.67 -8.68 6.34
N PRO A 78 -8.70 -8.63 7.20
CA PRO A 78 -9.68 -9.71 7.26
C PRO A 78 -10.52 -9.83 5.99
N VAL A 79 -10.71 -8.73 5.27
CA VAL A 79 -11.48 -8.74 4.02
C VAL A 79 -10.69 -9.42 2.90
N LEU A 80 -9.37 -9.25 2.87
CA LEU A 80 -8.50 -9.86 1.85
C LEU A 80 -8.35 -11.38 2.02
N GLN A 81 -8.59 -11.92 3.21
CA GLN A 81 -8.63 -13.36 3.42
C GLN A 81 -9.77 -14.01 2.63
N PHE A 82 -10.74 -13.24 2.22
CA PHE A 82 -11.88 -13.64 1.42
C PHE A 82 -11.81 -12.98 0.03
N PHE A 83 -10.78 -13.29 -0.77
CA PHE A 83 -10.54 -12.71 -2.10
C PHE A 83 -11.74 -12.71 -3.07
N ASN A 84 -12.82 -13.39 -2.73
CA ASN A 84 -14.05 -13.49 -3.52
C ASN A 84 -15.20 -12.68 -2.90
N ARG A 85 -14.93 -11.70 -2.06
CA ARG A 85 -15.98 -10.94 -1.38
C ARG A 85 -15.84 -9.43 -1.64
N PRO A 86 -16.19 -8.96 -2.86
CA PRO A 86 -16.28 -7.54 -3.13
C PRO A 86 -17.40 -6.92 -2.28
N GLY A 87 -17.22 -5.66 -1.90
CA GLY A 87 -18.22 -4.96 -1.07
C GLY A 87 -17.63 -3.79 -0.30
N VAL A 88 -18.49 -3.15 0.48
CA VAL A 88 -18.14 -2.11 1.43
C VAL A 88 -18.13 -2.68 2.85
N PHE A 89 -17.01 -2.49 3.55
CA PHE A 89 -16.82 -3.06 4.88
C PHE A 89 -16.32 -2.00 5.86
N ARG A 90 -16.76 -2.10 7.10
CA ARG A 90 -16.19 -1.38 8.25
C ARG A 90 -15.16 -2.25 8.92
N ALA A 91 -13.98 -1.72 9.24
CA ALA A 91 -12.96 -2.47 9.96
C ALA A 91 -13.48 -3.04 11.29
N ARG A 92 -14.27 -2.27 12.03
CA ARG A 92 -14.84 -2.67 13.32
C ARG A 92 -15.73 -3.93 13.29
N ASP A 93 -16.29 -4.28 12.11
CA ASP A 93 -17.14 -5.47 11.95
C ASP A 93 -16.30 -6.76 11.90
N PHE A 94 -14.97 -6.63 11.80
CA PHE A 94 -13.98 -7.72 11.71
C PHE A 94 -13.01 -7.77 12.86
N ARG A 95 -13.40 -7.37 14.06
CA ARG A 95 -12.50 -7.34 15.22
C ARG A 95 -11.80 -8.68 15.42
N ILE A 96 -10.53 -8.71 15.12
CA ILE A 96 -9.66 -9.85 15.32
C ILE A 96 -8.92 -9.59 16.63
N GLY A 97 -9.24 -10.32 17.68
CA GLY A 97 -8.39 -10.31 18.89
C GLY A 97 -6.98 -10.76 18.51
N GLY A 98 -5.96 -10.27 19.22
CA GLY A 98 -4.54 -10.60 18.94
C GLY A 98 -4.17 -12.09 19.06
N GLN A 99 -5.14 -12.98 19.25
CA GLN A 99 -4.98 -14.42 19.23
C GLN A 99 -4.81 -14.91 17.80
N GLY A 100 -3.68 -15.53 17.51
CA GLY A 100 -3.39 -16.13 16.21
C GLY A 100 -2.40 -15.34 15.34
N ILE A 101 -1.97 -14.15 15.75
CA ILE A 101 -0.96 -13.39 15.03
C ILE A 101 0.43 -14.00 15.27
N GLY A 102 1.05 -14.48 14.21
CA GLY A 102 2.39 -15.07 14.25
C GLY A 102 3.45 -14.12 14.83
N ALA A 103 4.40 -14.66 15.61
CA ALA A 103 5.42 -13.88 16.31
C ALA A 103 6.20 -12.92 15.38
N GLY A 104 6.43 -13.31 14.12
CA GLY A 104 7.12 -12.48 13.12
C GLY A 104 6.37 -11.19 12.72
N LEU A 105 5.05 -11.18 12.86
CA LEU A 105 4.19 -10.04 12.50
C LEU A 105 3.99 -9.08 13.68
N ARG A 106 4.12 -9.55 14.91
CA ARG A 106 3.89 -8.73 16.13
C ARG A 106 4.73 -7.46 16.18
N ARG A 107 5.96 -7.49 15.66
CA ARG A 107 6.85 -6.31 15.61
C ARG A 107 6.32 -5.18 14.72
N TYR A 108 5.37 -5.48 13.83
CA TYR A 108 4.73 -4.51 12.94
C TYR A 108 3.35 -4.06 13.43
N LEU A 109 2.92 -4.54 14.59
CA LEU A 109 1.61 -4.27 15.14
C LEU A 109 1.70 -3.64 16.53
N ILE A 110 0.72 -2.81 16.81
CA ILE A 110 0.43 -2.29 18.15
C ILE A 110 -0.95 -2.81 18.51
N GLU A 111 -0.99 -3.77 19.41
CA GLU A 111 -2.25 -4.31 19.95
C GLU A 111 -2.87 -3.24 20.87
N ASN A 112 -4.09 -2.84 20.59
CA ASN A 112 -4.84 -1.88 21.39
C ASN A 112 -6.35 -2.17 21.24
N PRO A 113 -7.05 -2.47 22.35
CA PRO A 113 -8.50 -2.73 22.34
C PRO A 113 -9.34 -1.56 21.81
N ASP A 114 -8.80 -0.35 21.84
CA ASP A 114 -9.47 0.85 21.34
C ASP A 114 -9.41 0.98 19.80
N GLU A 115 -8.57 0.21 19.13
CA GLU A 115 -8.56 0.19 17.66
C GLU A 115 -9.70 -0.69 17.12
N GLU A 116 -10.23 -0.37 15.95
CA GLU A 116 -11.39 -1.08 15.38
C GLU A 116 -11.14 -2.57 15.19
N LEU A 117 -9.96 -2.94 14.69
CA LEU A 117 -9.53 -4.34 14.54
C LEU A 117 -8.97 -4.96 15.83
N GLY A 118 -8.78 -4.16 16.90
CA GLY A 118 -8.08 -4.58 18.10
C GLY A 118 -6.56 -4.43 18.00
N TYR A 119 -6.06 -3.98 16.89
CA TYR A 119 -4.66 -3.62 16.64
C TYR A 119 -4.56 -2.56 15.54
N ARG A 120 -3.39 -1.97 15.40
CA ARG A 120 -3.00 -1.14 14.26
C ARG A 120 -1.59 -1.45 13.80
N THR A 121 -1.30 -1.18 12.55
CA THR A 121 0.05 -1.28 12.01
C THR A 121 0.96 -0.21 12.62
N VAL A 122 2.20 -0.57 12.96
CA VAL A 122 3.21 0.39 13.47
C VAL A 122 3.40 1.52 12.46
N GLY A 123 3.30 2.76 12.93
CA GLY A 123 3.36 3.96 12.09
C GLY A 123 2.01 4.37 11.46
N TRP A 124 0.93 3.64 11.71
CA TRP A 124 -0.42 4.05 11.34
C TRP A 124 -0.96 5.04 12.36
N PRO A 125 -1.71 6.09 11.98
CA PRO A 125 -2.37 6.98 12.94
C PRO A 125 -3.32 6.22 13.84
N GLN A 126 -3.56 6.77 15.05
CA GLN A 126 -4.38 6.12 16.08
C GLN A 126 -5.85 6.44 15.93
N ARG A 127 -6.71 5.55 16.45
CA ARG A 127 -8.14 5.79 16.61
C ARG A 127 -8.86 6.22 15.33
N LEU A 128 -8.50 5.60 14.21
CA LEU A 128 -9.19 5.83 12.95
C LEU A 128 -10.49 5.00 12.88
N GLU A 129 -11.53 5.61 12.30
CA GLU A 129 -12.63 4.89 11.68
C GLU A 129 -12.18 4.51 10.27
N GLU A 130 -12.29 3.24 9.90
CA GLU A 130 -11.89 2.71 8.61
C GLU A 130 -13.06 2.10 7.87
N ILE A 131 -13.25 2.56 6.63
CA ILE A 131 -14.20 1.98 5.67
C ILE A 131 -13.39 1.54 4.44
N GLY A 132 -13.52 0.29 4.06
CA GLY A 132 -12.90 -0.25 2.85
C GLY A 132 -13.92 -0.57 1.77
N LEU A 133 -13.69 -0.08 0.56
CA LEU A 133 -14.39 -0.47 -0.66
C LEU A 133 -13.51 -1.44 -1.44
N TYR A 134 -13.98 -2.67 -1.61
CA TYR A 134 -13.24 -3.75 -2.27
C TYR A 134 -13.96 -4.20 -3.53
N PHE A 135 -13.21 -4.32 -4.64
CA PHE A 135 -13.75 -4.76 -5.92
C PHE A 135 -12.66 -5.42 -6.79
N GLU A 136 -13.11 -6.29 -7.67
CA GLU A 136 -12.22 -6.92 -8.65
C GLU A 136 -11.95 -5.94 -9.79
N ALA A 137 -10.68 -5.66 -10.07
CA ALA A 137 -10.19 -4.92 -11.22
C ALA A 137 -8.66 -5.10 -11.34
N CYS A 138 -8.08 -4.74 -12.49
CA CYS A 138 -6.63 -4.69 -12.67
C CYS A 138 -5.92 -6.03 -12.40
N HIS A 139 -6.59 -7.14 -12.73
CA HIS A 139 -6.14 -8.50 -12.45
C HIS A 139 -5.88 -8.79 -10.97
N GLY A 140 -6.68 -8.20 -10.09
CA GLY A 140 -6.58 -8.40 -8.65
C GLY A 140 -7.78 -7.85 -7.91
N VAL A 141 -7.63 -7.63 -6.61
CA VAL A 141 -8.60 -6.94 -5.76
C VAL A 141 -8.08 -5.54 -5.49
N VAL A 142 -8.86 -4.54 -5.85
CA VAL A 142 -8.59 -3.15 -5.46
C VAL A 142 -9.24 -2.90 -4.11
N GLU A 143 -8.43 -2.40 -3.18
CA GLU A 143 -8.83 -1.87 -1.90
C GLU A 143 -8.75 -0.35 -1.97
N LEU A 144 -9.88 0.33 -1.86
CA LEU A 144 -9.96 1.75 -1.61
C LEU A 144 -10.37 1.93 -0.16
N GLY A 145 -9.39 2.14 0.72
CA GLY A 145 -9.58 2.43 2.13
C GLY A 145 -9.75 3.93 2.34
N VAL A 146 -10.74 4.32 3.14
CA VAL A 146 -10.93 5.71 3.59
C VAL A 146 -10.96 5.74 5.11
N TYR A 147 -10.32 6.78 5.68
CA TYR A 147 -10.05 6.86 7.11
C TYR A 147 -10.30 8.29 7.60
N ARG A 148 -10.81 8.39 8.82
CA ARG A 148 -10.90 9.65 9.57
C ARG A 148 -10.70 9.38 11.06
N GLU A 149 -10.49 10.43 11.84
CA GLU A 149 -10.51 10.29 13.29
C GLU A 149 -11.89 9.76 13.75
N ARG A 150 -11.87 8.75 14.60
CA ARG A 150 -13.10 8.08 15.05
C ARG A 150 -13.90 8.99 15.98
N GLY A 151 -15.01 9.46 15.49
CA GLY A 151 -15.99 10.23 16.26
C GLY A 151 -16.96 9.36 17.05
N ALA A 152 -17.84 9.99 17.81
CA ALA A 152 -18.88 9.32 18.59
C ALA A 152 -19.91 8.56 17.72
N ARG A 153 -20.11 9.00 16.48
CA ARG A 153 -21.01 8.37 15.50
C ARG A 153 -20.20 7.97 14.27
N GLY A 154 -20.16 6.67 13.99
CA GLY A 154 -19.57 6.17 12.74
C GLY A 154 -20.42 6.48 11.51
N LEU A 155 -19.92 6.10 10.33
CA LEU A 155 -20.64 6.25 9.07
C LEU A 155 -21.99 5.52 9.12
N SER A 156 -23.05 6.19 8.66
CA SER A 156 -24.42 5.63 8.70
C SER A 156 -24.59 4.46 7.72
N ALA A 157 -25.54 3.58 8.01
CA ALA A 157 -25.87 2.45 7.11
C ALA A 157 -26.29 2.93 5.70
N ASN A 158 -27.02 4.05 5.62
CA ASN A 158 -27.41 4.64 4.33
C ASN A 158 -26.18 5.06 3.52
N ARG A 159 -25.20 5.71 4.15
CA ARG A 159 -23.95 6.10 3.47
C ARG A 159 -23.13 4.92 3.01
N LEU A 160 -23.09 3.83 3.79
CA LEU A 160 -22.47 2.59 3.35
C LEU A 160 -23.18 1.98 2.15
N HIS A 161 -24.50 1.96 2.15
CA HIS A 161 -25.27 1.49 1.01
C HIS A 161 -25.05 2.36 -0.23
N GLU A 162 -25.00 3.68 -0.07
CA GLU A 162 -24.69 4.62 -1.15
C GLU A 162 -23.28 4.39 -1.73
N LEU A 163 -22.30 4.06 -0.87
CA LEU A 163 -20.95 3.70 -1.31
C LEU A 163 -20.93 2.34 -2.04
N GLU A 164 -21.73 1.38 -1.57
CA GLU A 164 -21.88 0.08 -2.26
C GLU A 164 -22.45 0.25 -3.67
N VAL A 165 -23.39 1.17 -3.87
CA VAL A 165 -23.94 1.50 -5.20
C VAL A 165 -22.85 2.04 -6.13
N LEU A 166 -21.88 2.80 -5.61
CA LEU A 166 -20.76 3.32 -6.38
C LEU A 166 -19.70 2.26 -6.73
N ARG A 167 -19.71 1.11 -6.08
CA ARG A 167 -18.69 0.06 -6.26
C ARG A 167 -18.56 -0.39 -7.71
N ALA A 168 -19.65 -0.77 -8.34
CA ALA A 168 -19.62 -1.29 -9.70
C ALA A 168 -19.15 -0.26 -10.74
N PRO A 169 -19.64 0.99 -10.77
CA PRO A 169 -19.10 2.03 -11.64
C PRO A 169 -17.63 2.33 -11.41
N ILE A 170 -17.18 2.39 -10.14
CA ILE A 170 -15.76 2.63 -9.81
C ILE A 170 -14.91 1.45 -10.30
N ALA A 171 -15.34 0.20 -10.07
CA ALA A 171 -14.65 -0.98 -10.58
C ALA A 171 -14.50 -0.96 -12.11
N ALA A 172 -15.56 -0.61 -12.83
CA ALA A 172 -15.54 -0.49 -14.27
C ALA A 172 -14.55 0.61 -14.74
N ALA A 173 -14.47 1.74 -14.04
CA ALA A 173 -13.53 2.80 -14.34
C ALA A 173 -12.08 2.34 -14.12
N PHE A 174 -11.78 1.61 -13.03
CA PHE A 174 -10.46 1.02 -12.80
C PHE A 174 -10.07 0.00 -13.88
N GLU A 175 -10.98 -0.85 -14.30
CA GLU A 175 -10.74 -1.82 -15.36
C GLU A 175 -10.53 -1.12 -16.71
N ARG A 176 -11.29 -0.05 -16.99
CA ARG A 176 -11.08 0.77 -18.19
C ARG A 176 -9.73 1.46 -18.20
N GLN A 177 -9.34 2.05 -17.07
CA GLN A 177 -8.02 2.66 -16.88
C GLN A 177 -6.91 1.64 -17.15
N TRP A 178 -7.05 0.42 -16.57
CA TRP A 178 -6.10 -0.67 -16.78
C TRP A 178 -6.00 -1.08 -18.24
N THR A 179 -7.14 -1.25 -18.92
CA THR A 179 -7.18 -1.64 -20.33
C THR A 179 -6.50 -0.63 -21.25
N LEU A 180 -6.64 0.67 -20.96
CA LEU A 180 -6.07 1.73 -21.78
C LEU A 180 -4.56 1.91 -21.59
N PHE A 181 -4.07 1.72 -20.38
CA PHE A 181 -2.69 2.10 -20.01
C PHE A 181 -1.83 0.92 -19.54
N GLY A 182 -2.38 -0.31 -19.49
CA GLY A 182 -1.65 -1.51 -19.09
C GLY A 182 -1.10 -1.50 -17.67
N ARG A 183 -1.21 -0.37 -16.99
CA ARG A 183 -0.86 -0.16 -15.58
C ARG A 183 -1.73 0.96 -15.04
N LEU A 184 -2.25 0.79 -13.83
CA LEU A 184 -2.59 1.97 -13.04
C LEU A 184 -1.27 2.70 -12.76
N PRO A 185 -1.20 4.01 -12.94
CA PRO A 185 -0.01 4.75 -12.56
C PRO A 185 0.26 4.47 -11.10
N GLN A 186 1.31 3.70 -10.83
CA GLN A 186 1.84 3.67 -9.47
C GLN A 186 2.22 5.11 -9.18
N ARG A 187 1.78 5.63 -8.05
CA ARG A 187 2.33 6.88 -7.55
C ARG A 187 3.84 6.70 -7.53
N SER A 188 4.49 7.14 -8.60
CA SER A 188 5.87 7.49 -8.49
C SER A 188 5.87 8.69 -7.55
N ARG A 189 5.85 8.44 -6.22
CA ARG A 189 6.69 9.28 -5.42
C ARG A 189 8.02 9.18 -6.16
N ALA A 190 8.39 10.25 -6.82
CA ALA A 190 9.76 10.56 -6.98
C ALA A 190 10.32 10.83 -5.55
N GLU A 191 10.34 9.77 -4.71
CA GLU A 191 11.49 9.61 -3.87
C GLU A 191 12.62 9.58 -4.89
N PRO A 192 13.59 10.51 -4.83
CA PRO A 192 14.79 10.32 -5.60
C PRO A 192 15.16 8.87 -5.33
N LYS A 193 15.09 8.00 -6.37
CA LYS A 193 15.49 6.59 -6.24
C LYS A 193 16.77 6.70 -5.45
N PRO A 194 16.88 6.10 -4.26
CA PRO A 194 18.10 6.25 -3.49
C PRO A 194 19.19 5.75 -4.43
N GLN A 195 19.84 6.72 -5.09
CA GLN A 195 20.83 6.41 -6.11
C GLN A 195 21.94 5.71 -5.33
N LEU A 196 22.15 4.48 -5.69
CA LEU A 196 23.34 3.81 -5.21
C LEU A 196 24.52 4.69 -5.60
N SER A 197 25.39 5.02 -4.66
CA SER A 197 26.65 5.69 -4.97
C SER A 197 27.43 4.83 -5.96
N ARG A 198 28.39 5.40 -6.67
CA ARG A 198 29.27 4.65 -7.57
C ARG A 198 29.82 3.39 -6.88
N ARG A 199 30.23 3.52 -5.63
CA ARG A 199 30.79 2.40 -4.86
C ARG A 199 29.75 1.34 -4.52
N GLU A 200 28.54 1.74 -4.20
CA GLU A 200 27.43 0.81 -3.96
C GLU A 200 27.02 0.06 -5.24
N HIS A 201 27.08 0.70 -6.42
CA HIS A 201 26.89 0.02 -7.71
C HIS A 201 27.97 -1.03 -7.98
N GLU A 202 29.23 -0.72 -7.73
CA GLU A 202 30.34 -1.68 -7.88
C GLU A 202 30.13 -2.90 -6.97
N VAL A 203 29.79 -2.67 -5.71
CA VAL A 203 29.49 -3.75 -4.75
C VAL A 203 28.26 -4.56 -5.19
N THR A 204 27.20 -3.90 -5.67
CA THR A 204 25.97 -4.58 -6.15
C THR A 204 26.27 -5.47 -7.35
N GLY A 205 27.04 -4.99 -8.33
CA GLY A 205 27.45 -5.79 -9.49
C GLY A 205 28.22 -7.06 -9.10
N LEU A 206 29.14 -6.94 -8.14
CA LEU A 206 29.90 -8.09 -7.65
C LEU A 206 29.04 -9.06 -6.82
N LEU A 207 28.07 -8.57 -6.05
CA LEU A 207 27.08 -9.42 -5.36
C LEU A 207 26.24 -10.22 -6.36
N LEU A 208 25.75 -9.57 -7.41
CA LEU A 208 24.98 -10.20 -8.49
C LEU A 208 25.82 -11.19 -9.32
N SER A 209 27.14 -11.01 -9.35
CA SER A 209 28.07 -11.99 -9.93
C SER A 209 28.41 -13.15 -8.99
N GLY A 210 27.73 -13.25 -7.83
CA GLY A 210 27.96 -14.33 -6.86
C GLY A 210 29.18 -14.16 -5.96
N CYS A 211 29.83 -12.99 -5.96
CA CYS A 211 31.03 -12.78 -5.13
C CYS A 211 30.65 -12.67 -3.64
N GLY A 212 31.37 -13.42 -2.79
CA GLY A 212 31.29 -13.26 -1.33
C GLY A 212 31.98 -11.98 -0.83
N SER A 213 31.69 -11.57 0.41
CA SER A 213 32.22 -10.32 0.97
C SER A 213 33.74 -10.21 0.98
N GLU A 214 34.45 -11.34 1.14
CA GLU A 214 35.91 -11.38 1.11
C GLU A 214 36.46 -11.15 -0.31
N ALA A 215 35.86 -11.78 -1.31
CA ALA A 215 36.23 -11.60 -2.71
C ALA A 215 35.97 -10.15 -3.17
N ILE A 216 34.86 -9.55 -2.72
CA ILE A 216 34.53 -8.14 -2.98
C ILE A 216 35.54 -7.21 -2.32
N ALA A 217 35.90 -7.49 -1.06
CA ALA A 217 36.90 -6.72 -0.32
C ALA A 217 38.24 -6.70 -1.04
N LEU A 218 38.71 -7.86 -1.48
CA LEU A 218 39.97 -8.01 -2.22
C LEU A 218 39.93 -7.28 -3.56
N ARG A 219 38.84 -7.46 -4.35
CA ARG A 219 38.69 -6.83 -5.68
C ARG A 219 38.60 -5.30 -5.61
N LEU A 220 38.00 -4.78 -4.55
CA LEU A 220 37.76 -3.37 -4.41
C LEU A 220 38.79 -2.65 -3.52
N GLY A 221 39.76 -3.37 -2.96
CA GLY A 221 40.82 -2.83 -2.10
C GLY A 221 40.27 -2.21 -0.80
N ILE A 222 39.23 -2.79 -0.20
CA ILE A 222 38.60 -2.30 1.05
C ILE A 222 38.48 -3.44 2.07
N SER A 223 38.17 -3.10 3.31
CA SER A 223 37.98 -4.11 4.35
C SER A 223 36.67 -4.89 4.15
N CYS A 224 36.65 -6.13 4.63
CA CYS A 224 35.42 -6.96 4.64
C CYS A 224 34.31 -6.32 5.47
N HIS A 225 34.66 -5.55 6.51
CA HIS A 225 33.75 -4.77 7.31
C HIS A 225 33.08 -3.67 6.47
N THR A 226 33.86 -2.93 5.69
CA THR A 226 33.34 -1.90 4.77
C THR A 226 32.39 -2.48 3.72
N VAL A 227 32.67 -3.71 3.21
CA VAL A 227 31.75 -4.42 2.29
C VAL A 227 30.42 -4.73 2.99
N LYS A 228 30.44 -5.19 4.24
CA LYS A 228 29.23 -5.47 5.02
C LYS A 228 28.40 -4.20 5.22
N ASP A 229 29.04 -3.04 5.48
CA ASP A 229 28.36 -1.76 5.62
C ASP A 229 27.73 -1.30 4.31
N HIS A 230 28.45 -1.43 3.18
CA HIS A 230 27.88 -1.17 1.87
C HIS A 230 26.66 -2.05 1.59
N ARG A 231 26.74 -3.37 1.86
CA ARG A 231 25.61 -4.29 1.70
C ARG A 231 24.38 -3.84 2.52
N LYS A 232 24.60 -3.48 3.78
CA LYS A 232 23.52 -2.98 4.66
C LYS A 232 22.88 -1.72 4.08
N GLN A 233 23.69 -0.80 3.55
CA GLN A 233 23.19 0.43 2.94
C GLN A 233 22.48 0.17 1.61
N ILE A 234 23.02 -0.70 0.74
CA ILE A 234 22.42 -1.13 -0.52
C ILE A 234 21.05 -1.76 -0.25
N PHE A 235 20.98 -2.72 0.68
CA PHE A 235 19.75 -3.40 1.02
C PHE A 235 18.68 -2.43 1.54
N ARG A 236 19.08 -1.50 2.41
CA ARG A 236 18.19 -0.43 2.90
C ARG A 236 17.71 0.48 1.77
N LYS A 237 18.63 0.94 0.89
CA LYS A 237 18.31 1.83 -0.23
C LYS A 237 17.42 1.16 -1.28
N LEU A 238 17.61 -0.13 -1.55
CA LEU A 238 16.85 -0.88 -2.52
C LEU A 238 15.57 -1.52 -1.94
N GLY A 239 15.37 -1.43 -0.62
CA GLY A 239 14.20 -2.00 0.05
C GLY A 239 14.20 -3.53 0.06
N VAL A 240 15.37 -4.18 -0.01
CA VAL A 240 15.52 -5.65 0.02
C VAL A 240 16.09 -6.10 1.36
N GLY A 241 15.66 -7.26 1.85
CA GLY A 241 16.15 -7.84 3.10
C GLY A 241 17.17 -8.95 2.91
N THR A 242 17.22 -9.55 1.71
CA THR A 242 18.05 -10.72 1.42
C THR A 242 18.75 -10.58 0.07
N LEU A 243 19.82 -11.37 -0.09
CA LEU A 243 20.52 -11.45 -1.38
C LEU A 243 19.64 -12.04 -2.49
N ALA A 244 18.75 -12.98 -2.14
CA ALA A 244 17.79 -13.55 -3.09
C ALA A 244 16.82 -12.50 -3.62
N GLU A 245 16.32 -11.59 -2.74
CA GLU A 245 15.49 -10.47 -3.15
C GLU A 245 16.25 -9.47 -4.02
N LEU A 246 17.54 -9.26 -3.77
CA LEU A 246 18.40 -8.44 -4.63
C LEU A 246 18.50 -9.03 -6.04
N PHE A 247 18.72 -10.35 -6.16
CA PHE A 247 18.73 -11.05 -7.46
C PHE A 247 17.37 -10.94 -8.17
N ALA A 248 16.26 -11.14 -7.46
CA ALA A 248 14.93 -11.02 -8.03
C ALA A 248 14.68 -9.61 -8.57
N LEU A 249 15.06 -8.56 -7.82
CA LEU A 249 14.90 -7.16 -8.22
C LEU A 249 15.65 -6.82 -9.52
N TYR A 250 16.79 -7.46 -9.79
CA TYR A 250 17.57 -7.20 -11.00
C TYR A 250 17.19 -8.09 -12.18
N ARG A 251 16.63 -9.30 -11.95
CA ARG A 251 16.08 -10.17 -13.01
C ARG A 251 14.81 -9.60 -13.68
N GLU A 252 14.03 -8.79 -12.97
CA GLU A 252 12.83 -8.15 -13.52
C GLU A 252 13.16 -6.91 -14.37
N ARG A 253 14.45 -6.56 -14.52
CA ARG A 253 14.90 -5.36 -15.27
C ARG A 253 15.58 -5.68 -16.61
N ASP A 254 15.86 -6.93 -16.90
CA ASP A 254 16.31 -7.45 -18.20
C ASP A 254 15.11 -8.02 -18.98
#